data_8c7bd8eab9c3d484537a7032deb88eaa
#
_entry.id   8c7bd8eab9c3d484537a7032deb88eaa
#
_cell.length_a   1.000
_cell.length_b   1.000
_cell.length_c   1.000
_cell.angle_alpha   90.00
_cell.angle_beta   90.00
_cell.angle_gamma   90.00
#
_symmetry.space_group_name_H-M   'P 1'
#
loop_
_entity.id
_entity.type
_entity.pdbx_description
1 polymer ?
#
loop_
_entity_poly.entity_id
_entity_poly.type
_entity_poly.pdbx_seq_one_letter_code
_entity_poly.pdbx_strand_id
1 'polypeptide(L)'
;MLRTVRTENGWVKGIEAADPRITAFKGIPFAAPPVGENRWRAPQPCEDWDGVRECYRFAPISMQSVPGIGDNVYIREWHVDPEIAMDEDCLYLNVWTGAKEVTEKQPGLVFRRRTPVWISCRNGI
;
A
#
# COMPACT_ATOMS: atom_id res chain seq x y z
N MET A 1 -1.26 21.11 -0.24
CA MET A 1 -0.98 19.68 -0.05
C MET A 1 -2.24 18.87 -0.16
N LEU A 2 -2.26 17.93 -1.07
CA LEU A 2 -3.41 17.06 -1.30
C LEU A 2 -3.42 15.94 -0.24
N ARG A 3 -4.33 16.01 0.73
CA ARG A 3 -4.42 15.03 1.82
C ARG A 3 -5.65 14.14 1.75
N THR A 4 -6.64 14.51 0.94
CA THR A 4 -7.86 13.73 0.75
C THR A 4 -8.11 13.59 -0.74
N VAL A 5 -8.28 12.36 -1.20
CA VAL A 5 -8.43 12.02 -2.62
C VAL A 5 -9.56 11.02 -2.77
N ARG A 6 -10.33 11.14 -3.84
CA ARG A 6 -11.31 10.13 -4.24
C ARG A 6 -10.62 9.09 -5.11
N THR A 7 -10.76 7.83 -4.72
CA THR A 7 -10.40 6.66 -5.52
C THR A 7 -11.64 6.09 -6.19
N GLU A 8 -11.47 5.06 -6.99
CA GLU A 8 -12.59 4.32 -7.60
C GLU A 8 -13.58 3.83 -6.54
N ASN A 9 -13.11 3.33 -5.41
CA ASN A 9 -13.92 2.68 -4.39
C ASN A 9 -14.37 3.60 -3.25
N GLY A 10 -13.85 4.82 -3.15
CA GLY A 10 -14.24 5.76 -2.10
C GLY A 10 -13.18 6.82 -1.79
N TRP A 11 -13.42 7.61 -0.76
CA TRP A 11 -12.48 8.64 -0.33
C TRP A 11 -11.40 8.08 0.58
N VAL A 12 -10.16 8.53 0.38
CA VAL A 12 -9.02 8.20 1.23
C VAL A 12 -8.36 9.46 1.75
N LYS A 13 -7.88 9.41 2.98
CA LYS A 13 -7.14 10.49 3.63
C LYS A 13 -5.76 10.01 4.06
N GLY A 14 -4.72 10.72 3.64
CA GLY A 14 -3.33 10.47 3.99
C GLY A 14 -2.82 11.39 5.11
N ILE A 15 -1.59 11.13 5.53
CA ILE A 15 -0.87 11.92 6.53
C ILE A 15 0.42 12.52 5.93
N GLU A 16 1.04 13.41 6.68
CA GLU A 16 2.39 13.86 6.37
C GLU A 16 3.38 12.71 6.40
N ALA A 17 4.24 12.66 5.40
CA ALA A 17 5.44 11.83 5.45
C ALA A 17 6.54 12.52 6.30
N ALA A 18 7.74 11.95 6.36
CA ALA A 18 8.88 12.59 7.01
C ALA A 18 9.20 13.98 6.42
N ASP A 19 9.00 14.16 5.12
CA ASP A 19 8.98 15.47 4.47
C ASP A 19 7.52 15.96 4.45
N PRO A 20 7.19 17.12 5.09
CA PRO A 20 5.82 17.63 5.16
C PRO A 20 5.23 18.04 3.79
N ARG A 21 6.07 18.15 2.76
CA ARG A 21 5.64 18.38 1.37
C ARG A 21 5.11 17.12 0.70
N ILE A 22 5.30 15.97 1.31
CA ILE A 22 4.87 14.67 0.83
C ILE A 22 3.68 14.19 1.65
N THR A 23 2.64 13.73 0.99
CA THR A 23 1.53 13.03 1.63
C THR A 23 1.72 11.53 1.48
N ALA A 24 1.60 10.80 2.57
CA ALA A 24 1.63 9.35 2.60
C ALA A 24 0.21 8.80 2.81
N PHE A 25 -0.22 7.96 1.90
CA PHE A 25 -1.43 7.14 2.03
C PHE A 25 -0.98 5.70 2.26
N LYS A 26 -1.29 5.13 3.40
CA LYS A 26 -0.87 3.79 3.80
C LYS A 26 -2.07 2.87 3.96
N GLY A 27 -2.00 1.67 3.40
CA GLY A 27 -3.05 0.67 3.56
C GLY A 27 -4.32 0.96 2.74
N ILE A 28 -4.18 1.37 1.48
CA ILE A 28 -5.31 1.49 0.55
C ILE A 28 -5.61 0.09 0.00
N PRO A 29 -6.81 -0.48 0.21
CA PRO A 29 -7.16 -1.76 -0.39
C PRO A 29 -7.32 -1.60 -1.90
N PHE A 30 -6.81 -2.54 -2.67
CA PHE A 30 -6.92 -2.54 -4.14
C PHE A 30 -7.66 -3.77 -4.69
N ALA A 31 -7.97 -4.74 -3.85
CA ALA A 31 -8.75 -5.91 -4.19
C ALA A 31 -9.45 -6.45 -2.95
N ALA A 32 -10.46 -7.29 -3.15
CA ALA A 32 -11.12 -8.00 -2.06
C ALA A 32 -10.11 -8.90 -1.32
N PRO A 33 -10.29 -9.12 -0.01
CA PRO A 33 -9.43 -10.02 0.76
C PRO A 33 -9.33 -11.41 0.12
N PRO A 34 -8.11 -11.96 -0.08
CA PRO A 34 -7.91 -13.26 -0.69
C PRO A 34 -8.08 -14.40 0.33
N VAL A 35 -9.20 -14.38 1.04
CA VAL A 35 -9.53 -15.32 2.12
C VAL A 35 -10.71 -16.21 1.73
N GLY A 36 -10.85 -17.36 2.39
CA GLY A 36 -11.94 -18.29 2.16
C GLY A 36 -12.00 -18.75 0.70
N GLU A 37 -13.12 -18.52 0.04
CA GLU A 37 -13.33 -18.90 -1.37
C GLU A 37 -12.45 -18.15 -2.37
N ASN A 38 -11.95 -16.96 -1.98
CA ASN A 38 -11.05 -16.16 -2.82
C ASN A 38 -9.60 -16.59 -2.74
N ARG A 39 -9.26 -17.50 -1.84
CA ARG A 39 -7.89 -18.02 -1.71
C ARG A 39 -7.48 -18.76 -2.97
N TRP A 40 -6.30 -18.43 -3.49
CA TRP A 40 -5.73 -18.96 -4.74
C TRP A 40 -6.52 -18.65 -6.02
N ARG A 41 -7.51 -17.78 -5.94
CA ARG A 41 -8.23 -17.27 -7.12
C ARG A 41 -7.60 -15.97 -7.63
N ALA A 42 -7.99 -15.58 -8.84
CA ALA A 42 -7.66 -14.26 -9.36
C ALA A 42 -8.24 -13.17 -8.43
N PRO A 43 -7.55 -12.03 -8.26
CA PRO A 43 -8.05 -10.94 -7.42
C PRO A 43 -9.46 -10.51 -7.83
N GLN A 44 -10.33 -10.38 -6.84
CA GLN A 44 -11.70 -9.89 -7.03
C GLN A 44 -11.75 -8.38 -6.77
N PRO A 45 -12.72 -7.67 -7.35
CA PRO A 45 -12.89 -6.24 -7.11
C PRO A 45 -13.00 -5.92 -5.63
N CYS A 46 -12.38 -4.81 -5.23
CA CYS A 46 -12.52 -4.28 -3.88
C CYS A 46 -13.94 -3.73 -3.67
N GLU A 47 -14.50 -3.92 -2.49
CA GLU A 47 -15.78 -3.32 -2.13
C GLU A 47 -15.64 -1.79 -1.97
N ASP A 48 -16.68 -1.09 -2.38
CA ASP A 48 -16.79 0.34 -2.17
C ASP A 48 -17.06 0.64 -0.69
N TRP A 49 -16.54 1.75 -0.20
CA TRP A 49 -16.79 2.20 1.17
C TRP A 49 -17.40 3.60 1.19
N ASP A 50 -18.25 3.82 2.19
CA ASP A 50 -18.82 5.10 2.49
C ASP A 50 -17.89 5.93 3.40
N GLY A 51 -17.96 7.26 3.25
CA GLY A 51 -17.15 8.17 4.05
C GLY A 51 -15.69 8.25 3.62
N VAL A 52 -14.84 8.67 4.52
CA VAL A 52 -13.41 8.87 4.29
C VAL A 52 -12.61 7.81 5.05
N ARG A 53 -11.89 6.98 4.31
CA ARG A 53 -10.99 5.98 4.89
C ARG A 53 -9.67 6.63 5.30
N GLU A 54 -9.32 6.49 6.56
CA GLU A 54 -8.04 6.98 7.09
C GLU A 54 -6.90 6.01 6.73
N CYS A 55 -6.06 6.42 5.80
CA CYS A 55 -4.93 5.64 5.30
C CYS A 55 -3.62 6.06 5.98
N TYR A 56 -3.55 5.88 7.29
CA TYR A 56 -2.45 6.36 8.15
C TYR A 56 -1.46 5.28 8.54
N ARG A 57 -1.86 4.02 8.47
CA ARG A 57 -1.07 2.87 8.93
C ARG A 57 -0.86 1.87 7.81
N PHE A 58 0.28 1.20 7.85
CA PHE A 58 0.53 0.07 6.98
C PHE A 58 -0.44 -1.06 7.30
N ALA A 59 -0.96 -1.68 6.26
CA ALA A 59 -1.74 -2.91 6.37
C ALA A 59 -0.81 -4.11 6.62
N PRO A 60 -1.36 -5.26 7.05
CA PRO A 60 -0.60 -6.48 7.23
C PRO A 60 0.15 -6.89 5.96
N ILE A 61 1.27 -7.57 6.15
CA ILE A 61 1.99 -8.24 5.08
C ILE A 61 1.44 -9.65 4.86
N SER A 62 1.72 -10.24 3.70
CA SER A 62 1.35 -11.62 3.42
C SER A 62 2.02 -12.59 4.40
N MET A 63 1.34 -13.73 4.65
CA MET A 63 1.88 -14.82 5.46
C MET A 63 3.20 -15.32 4.86
N GLN A 64 4.26 -15.27 5.65
CA GLN A 64 5.61 -15.65 5.26
C GLN A 64 6.44 -16.01 6.50
N SER A 65 7.68 -16.46 6.31
CA SER A 65 8.62 -16.64 7.41
C SER A 65 8.80 -15.32 8.17
N VAL A 66 8.83 -15.41 9.50
CA VAL A 66 8.91 -14.21 10.34
C VAL A 66 10.21 -13.45 10.04
N PRO A 67 10.11 -12.19 9.60
CA PRO A 67 11.30 -11.38 9.37
C PRO A 67 12.03 -11.13 10.70
N GLY A 68 13.35 -11.12 10.66
CA GLY A 68 14.15 -10.81 11.86
C GLY A 68 14.49 -12.01 12.74
N ILE A 69 13.98 -13.21 12.44
CA ILE A 69 14.40 -14.45 13.11
C ILE A 69 15.46 -15.14 12.26
N GLY A 70 16.68 -15.21 12.78
CA GLY A 70 17.83 -15.83 12.12
C GLY A 70 18.98 -14.83 11.95
N ASP A 71 20.14 -15.35 11.61
CA ASP A 71 21.38 -14.57 11.47
C ASP A 71 21.83 -14.55 10.01
N ASN A 72 21.04 -13.92 9.15
CA ASN A 72 21.41 -13.74 7.76
C ASN A 72 21.61 -12.26 7.40
N VAL A 73 22.32 -12.00 6.32
CA VAL A 73 22.64 -10.64 5.85
C VAL A 73 21.41 -9.78 5.60
N TYR A 74 20.33 -10.36 5.14
CA TYR A 74 19.09 -9.63 4.85
C TYR A 74 18.45 -9.06 6.12
N ILE A 75 18.49 -9.79 7.22
CA ILE A 75 17.94 -9.36 8.51
C ILE A 75 18.76 -8.22 9.09
N ARG A 76 20.08 -8.31 8.99
CA ARG A 76 20.99 -7.30 9.52
C ARG A 76 20.94 -5.98 8.74
N GLU A 77 20.83 -6.05 7.41
CA GLU A 77 20.90 -4.86 6.57
C GLU A 77 19.54 -4.18 6.34
N TRP A 78 18.46 -4.95 6.34
CA TRP A 78 17.13 -4.43 5.98
C TRP A 78 16.27 -4.01 7.18
N HIS A 79 16.74 -4.22 8.39
CA HIS A 79 16.07 -3.81 9.64
C HIS A 79 14.55 -4.05 9.63
N VAL A 80 14.14 -5.25 9.26
CA VAL A 80 12.71 -5.58 9.21
C VAL A 80 12.18 -5.71 10.62
N ASP A 81 11.11 -5.00 10.93
CA ASP A 81 10.42 -5.10 12.21
C ASP A 81 9.89 -6.54 12.41
N PRO A 82 10.36 -7.27 13.44
CA PRO A 82 9.90 -8.64 13.69
C PRO A 82 8.45 -8.69 14.18
N GLU A 83 7.89 -7.59 14.64
CA GLU A 83 6.51 -7.49 15.14
C GLU A 83 5.51 -7.04 14.05
N ILE A 84 5.94 -7.02 12.79
CA ILE A 84 5.07 -6.63 11.69
C ILE A 84 3.88 -7.60 11.56
N ALA A 85 2.68 -7.05 11.54
CA ALA A 85 1.47 -7.85 11.41
C ALA A 85 1.42 -8.60 10.08
N MET A 86 1.05 -9.87 10.12
CA MET A 86 0.85 -10.73 8.96
C MET A 86 -0.60 -11.20 8.93
N ASP A 87 -1.21 -11.18 7.76
CA ASP A 87 -2.56 -11.65 7.55
C ASP A 87 -2.72 -12.13 6.09
N GLU A 88 -3.68 -13.01 5.84
CA GLU A 88 -4.09 -13.34 4.47
C GLU A 88 -4.73 -12.15 3.78
N ASP A 89 -5.43 -11.29 4.52
CA ASP A 89 -5.92 -10.00 4.05
C ASP A 89 -4.76 -8.99 3.94
N CYS A 90 -4.03 -9.06 2.83
CA CYS A 90 -2.80 -8.31 2.59
C CYS A 90 -2.75 -7.56 1.25
N LEU A 91 -3.88 -7.46 0.53
CA LEU A 91 -3.94 -6.79 -0.77
C LEU A 91 -4.16 -5.29 -0.63
N TYR A 92 -3.15 -4.63 -0.11
CA TYR A 92 -3.12 -3.18 0.13
C TYR A 92 -1.91 -2.55 -0.56
N LEU A 93 -2.06 -1.29 -0.94
CA LEU A 93 -0.98 -0.49 -1.50
C LEU A 93 -0.72 0.76 -0.65
N ASN A 94 0.46 1.32 -0.82
CA ASN A 94 0.86 2.55 -0.17
C ASN A 94 1.32 3.54 -1.24
N VAL A 95 0.95 4.82 -1.07
CA VAL A 95 1.26 5.88 -2.03
C VAL A 95 1.91 7.04 -1.30
N TRP A 96 3.01 7.54 -1.84
CA TRP A 96 3.63 8.79 -1.42
C TRP A 96 3.58 9.76 -2.58
N THR A 97 3.05 10.95 -2.37
CA THR A 97 2.90 11.95 -3.42
C THR A 97 3.21 13.36 -2.92
N GLY A 98 3.89 14.13 -3.76
CA GLY A 98 4.08 15.56 -3.58
C GLY A 98 3.02 16.42 -4.28
N ALA A 99 2.02 15.81 -4.89
CA ALA A 99 0.96 16.52 -5.61
C ALA A 99 0.24 17.51 -4.71
N LYS A 100 -0.03 18.67 -5.26
CA LYS A 100 -0.79 19.74 -4.60
C LYS A 100 -2.27 19.68 -4.98
N GLU A 101 -2.57 19.20 -6.18
CA GLU A 101 -3.91 19.11 -6.75
C GLU A 101 -4.14 17.72 -7.39
N VAL A 102 -5.41 17.32 -7.48
CA VAL A 102 -5.83 16.02 -8.05
C VAL A 102 -5.52 15.93 -9.55
N THR A 103 -5.50 17.07 -10.24
CA THR A 103 -5.25 17.17 -11.69
C THR A 103 -3.77 17.06 -12.05
N GLU A 104 -2.89 17.08 -11.07
CA GLU A 104 -1.44 17.06 -11.28
C GLU A 104 -1.00 15.66 -11.69
N LYS A 105 -0.58 15.51 -12.95
CA LYS A 105 -0.05 14.25 -13.48
C LYS A 105 1.41 14.12 -13.11
N GLN A 106 1.70 13.27 -12.14
CA GLN A 106 3.07 12.97 -11.72
C GLN A 106 3.47 11.56 -12.16
N PRO A 107 4.75 11.32 -12.46
CA PRO A 107 5.25 9.96 -12.68
C PRO A 107 5.10 9.18 -11.38
N GLY A 108 4.52 7.98 -11.47
CA GLY A 108 4.32 7.09 -10.33
C GLY A 108 5.27 5.90 -10.37
N LEU A 109 5.77 5.53 -9.19
CA LEU A 109 6.53 4.31 -8.97
C LEU A 109 5.71 3.38 -8.08
N VAL A 110 5.35 2.20 -8.60
CA VAL A 110 4.56 1.21 -7.87
C VAL A 110 5.45 0.07 -7.41
N PHE A 111 5.54 -0.11 -6.08
CA PHE A 111 6.20 -1.26 -5.47
C PHE A 111 5.16 -2.31 -5.11
N ARG A 112 5.28 -3.49 -5.70
CA ARG A 112 4.52 -4.68 -5.28
C ARG A 112 5.40 -5.51 -4.35
N ARG A 113 4.95 -5.77 -3.16
CA ARG A 113 5.76 -6.40 -2.09
C ARG A 113 6.07 -7.88 -2.31
N ARG A 114 5.66 -8.50 -3.40
CA ARG A 114 5.86 -9.95 -3.61
C ARG A 114 6.97 -10.31 -4.59
N THR A 115 7.44 -9.38 -5.39
CA THR A 115 8.60 -9.53 -6.28
C THR A 115 9.14 -8.14 -6.61
N PRO A 116 10.43 -7.95 -6.80
CA PRO A 116 10.96 -6.68 -7.27
C PRO A 116 10.62 -6.50 -8.75
N VAL A 117 9.37 -6.20 -9.04
CA VAL A 117 8.96 -5.77 -10.37
C VAL A 117 8.78 -4.27 -10.32
N TRP A 118 9.70 -3.58 -10.91
CA TRP A 118 9.63 -2.15 -11.15
C TRP A 118 8.63 -1.88 -12.28
N ILE A 119 7.48 -1.35 -11.95
CA ILE A 119 6.55 -0.86 -12.96
C ILE A 119 6.66 0.65 -12.95
N SER A 120 7.37 1.19 -13.95
CA SER A 120 7.31 2.61 -14.26
C SER A 120 6.05 2.87 -15.06
N CYS A 121 5.04 3.46 -14.47
CA CYS A 121 3.91 3.99 -15.23
C CYS A 121 4.35 5.31 -15.88
N ARG A 122 4.86 5.24 -17.09
CA ARG A 122 4.90 6.41 -17.97
C ARG A 122 3.53 6.53 -18.62
N ASN A 123 2.94 7.68 -18.44
CA ASN A 123 1.76 8.23 -19.10
C ASN A 123 0.40 7.67 -18.66
N GLY A 124 -0.28 8.50 -17.96
CA GLY A 124 -1.56 9.08 -18.36
C GLY A 124 -2.72 8.10 -18.48
N ILE A 125 -3.50 8.03 -17.45
CA ILE A 125 -4.96 8.03 -17.62
C ILE A 125 -5.50 9.22 -16.87
#